data_19d107f3b3f950d3c4717719c0cc2efb
#
_entry.id   19d107f3b3f950d3c4717719c0cc2efb
#
_cell.length_a   1.000
_cell.length_b   1.000
_cell.length_c   1.000
_cell.angle_alpha   90.00
_cell.angle_beta   90.00
_cell.angle_gamma   90.00
#
_symmetry.space_group_name_H-M   'P 1'
#
loop_
_entity.id
_entity.type
_entity.pdbx_description
1 polymer ?
#
loop_
_entity_poly.entity_id
_entity_poly.type
_entity_poly.pdbx_seq_one_letter_code
_entity_poly.pdbx_strand_id
1 'polypeptide(L)'
;MQLSSYEQPNPNHLNATFAALADPTRRAILTRLASGEATVTELAEPFAMSQPAISKHLKVLERAGLISRGLDAQRRPSRLEPKPLAEATEWLEGYRQFWEDSFKRLDGVLEELKAKEKKRGRRKR
;
A
#
# COMPACT_ATOMS: atom_id res chain seq x y z
N MET A 1 30.19 9.87 -8.32
CA MET A 1 29.59 8.57 -8.09
C MET A 1 28.10 8.58 -8.35
N GLN A 2 27.71 7.92 -9.38
CA GLN A 2 26.32 8.00 -9.82
C GLN A 2 25.52 6.70 -9.63
N LEU A 3 26.14 5.76 -8.95
CA LEU A 3 25.49 4.47 -8.74
C LEU A 3 24.21 4.57 -7.93
N SER A 4 24.17 5.51 -6.97
CA SER A 4 23.01 5.68 -6.11
C SER A 4 21.76 6.10 -6.89
N SER A 5 21.93 6.79 -8.03
CA SER A 5 20.78 7.23 -8.81
C SER A 5 20.05 6.09 -9.51
N TYR A 6 20.71 4.95 -9.69
CA TYR A 6 20.08 3.76 -10.27
C TYR A 6 19.45 2.87 -9.22
N GLU A 7 19.92 2.95 -7.99
CA GLU A 7 19.48 2.08 -6.92
C GLU A 7 18.34 2.68 -6.10
N GLN A 8 18.24 4.00 -6.10
CA GLN A 8 17.21 4.68 -5.32
C GLN A 8 16.06 5.11 -6.22
N PRO A 9 14.82 4.92 -5.80
CA PRO A 9 13.69 5.40 -6.56
C PRO A 9 13.71 6.92 -6.66
N ASN A 10 13.20 7.45 -7.77
CA ASN A 10 13.10 8.88 -7.97
C ASN A 10 12.22 9.48 -6.87
N PRO A 11 12.70 10.47 -6.09
CA PRO A 11 11.90 11.04 -5.00
C PRO A 11 10.55 11.58 -5.43
N ASN A 12 10.46 12.12 -6.64
CA ASN A 12 9.19 12.64 -7.16
C ASN A 12 8.19 11.50 -7.40
N HIS A 13 8.67 10.35 -7.85
CA HIS A 13 7.83 9.17 -8.05
C HIS A 13 7.34 8.63 -6.70
N LEU A 14 8.22 8.56 -5.71
CA LEU A 14 7.83 8.13 -4.37
C LEU A 14 6.79 9.05 -3.76
N ASN A 15 7.00 10.36 -3.88
CA ASN A 15 6.05 11.33 -3.36
C ASN A 15 4.67 11.15 -3.99
N ALA A 16 4.62 10.97 -5.31
CA ALA A 16 3.36 10.76 -6.02
C ALA A 16 2.69 9.46 -5.58
N THR A 17 3.48 8.40 -5.43
CA THR A 17 2.96 7.10 -4.98
C THR A 17 2.34 7.23 -3.59
N PHE A 18 3.06 7.77 -2.63
CA PHE A 18 2.55 7.89 -1.26
C PHE A 18 1.36 8.84 -1.17
N ALA A 19 1.37 9.92 -1.93
CA ALA A 19 0.23 10.84 -1.96
C ALA A 19 -1.02 10.13 -2.50
N ALA A 20 -0.86 9.34 -3.56
CA ALA A 20 -1.98 8.58 -4.12
C ALA A 20 -2.49 7.52 -3.14
N LEU A 21 -1.59 6.90 -2.37
CA LEU A 21 -1.95 5.88 -1.38
C LEU A 21 -2.54 6.46 -0.10
N ALA A 22 -2.52 7.77 0.07
CA ALA A 22 -3.00 8.41 1.29
C ALA A 22 -4.54 8.38 1.42
N ASP A 23 -5.24 8.02 0.36
CA ASP A 23 -6.71 7.98 0.37
C ASP A 23 -7.22 6.54 0.43
N PRO A 24 -8.15 6.22 1.34
CA PRO A 24 -8.62 4.85 1.49
C PRO A 24 -9.37 4.32 0.27
N THR A 25 -10.11 5.16 -0.44
CA THR A 25 -10.80 4.73 -1.65
C THR A 25 -9.81 4.33 -2.73
N ARG A 26 -8.75 5.12 -2.90
CA ARG A 26 -7.72 4.79 -3.89
C ARG A 26 -7.00 3.49 -3.54
N ARG A 27 -6.70 3.26 -2.25
CA ARG A 27 -6.11 1.98 -1.84
C ARG A 27 -7.04 0.81 -2.15
N ALA A 28 -8.32 0.98 -1.91
CA ALA A 28 -9.30 -0.07 -2.20
C ALA A 28 -9.43 -0.34 -3.70
N ILE A 29 -9.36 0.71 -4.52
CA ILE A 29 -9.34 0.55 -5.99
C ILE A 29 -8.14 -0.27 -6.42
N LEU A 30 -6.96 0.04 -5.90
CA LEU A 30 -5.75 -0.72 -6.24
C LEU A 30 -5.87 -2.18 -5.82
N THR A 31 -6.44 -2.44 -4.65
CA THR A 31 -6.67 -3.81 -4.19
C THR A 31 -7.57 -4.57 -5.15
N ARG A 32 -8.64 -3.91 -5.62
CA ARG A 32 -9.53 -4.52 -6.61
C ARG A 32 -8.79 -4.81 -7.92
N LEU A 33 -7.97 -3.85 -8.38
CA LEU A 33 -7.25 -4.00 -9.64
C LEU A 33 -6.13 -5.05 -9.57
N ALA A 34 -5.68 -5.39 -8.36
CA ALA A 34 -4.70 -6.45 -8.18
C ALA A 34 -5.25 -7.82 -8.63
N SER A 35 -6.57 -7.99 -8.63
CA SER A 35 -7.20 -9.23 -9.08
C SER A 35 -7.57 -9.21 -10.57
N GLY A 36 -7.36 -8.09 -11.25
CA GLY A 36 -7.64 -7.98 -12.67
C GLY A 36 -8.14 -6.60 -13.06
N GLU A 37 -8.04 -6.27 -14.32
CA GLU A 37 -8.50 -4.98 -14.83
C GLU A 37 -10.00 -4.79 -14.62
N ALA A 38 -10.44 -3.55 -14.55
CA ALA A 38 -11.84 -3.21 -14.32
C ALA A 38 -12.18 -1.87 -14.96
N THR A 39 -13.45 -1.74 -15.38
CA THR A 39 -13.97 -0.49 -15.91
C THR A 39 -14.38 0.45 -14.77
N VAL A 40 -14.63 1.72 -15.11
CA VAL A 40 -15.12 2.69 -14.13
C VAL A 40 -16.42 2.21 -13.49
N THR A 41 -17.32 1.65 -14.29
CA THR A 41 -18.61 1.16 -13.79
C THR A 41 -18.41 0.04 -12.76
N GLU A 42 -17.53 -0.91 -13.08
CA GLU A 42 -17.22 -2.01 -12.17
C GLU A 42 -16.56 -1.51 -10.88
N LEU A 43 -15.71 -0.49 -10.97
CA LEU A 43 -15.05 0.06 -9.80
C LEU A 43 -15.99 0.90 -8.94
N ALA A 44 -16.94 1.61 -9.53
CA ALA A 44 -17.85 2.47 -8.80
C ALA A 44 -18.85 1.68 -7.94
N GLU A 45 -19.27 0.53 -8.41
CA GLU A 45 -20.35 -0.25 -7.79
C GLU A 45 -20.12 -0.55 -6.30
N PRO A 46 -18.99 -1.15 -5.89
CA PRO A 46 -18.82 -1.49 -4.48
C PRO A 46 -18.62 -0.30 -3.56
N PHE A 47 -18.32 0.88 -4.07
CA PHE A 47 -18.06 2.05 -3.24
C PHE A 47 -19.30 2.94 -3.05
N ALA A 48 -20.40 2.64 -3.73
CA ALA A 48 -21.59 3.49 -3.72
C ALA A 48 -21.25 4.95 -4.07
N MET A 49 -20.28 5.14 -4.95
CA MET A 49 -19.84 6.45 -5.43
C MET A 49 -20.24 6.64 -6.89
N SER A 50 -20.39 7.90 -7.29
CA SER A 50 -20.69 8.22 -8.68
C SER A 50 -19.47 7.90 -9.56
N GLN A 51 -19.74 7.65 -10.86
CA GLN A 51 -18.66 7.42 -11.82
C GLN A 51 -17.70 8.62 -11.92
N PRO A 52 -18.20 9.89 -11.94
CA PRO A 52 -17.27 11.03 -11.91
C PRO A 52 -16.35 11.07 -10.68
N ALA A 53 -16.87 10.68 -9.51
CA ALA A 53 -16.05 10.64 -8.29
C ALA A 53 -14.95 9.58 -8.41
N ILE A 54 -15.30 8.39 -8.88
CA ILE A 54 -14.31 7.33 -9.13
C ILE A 54 -13.30 7.78 -10.17
N SER A 55 -13.75 8.45 -11.25
CA SER A 55 -12.86 8.94 -12.30
C SER A 55 -11.81 9.91 -11.77
N LYS A 56 -12.16 10.74 -10.80
CA LYS A 56 -11.19 11.64 -10.17
C LYS A 56 -10.09 10.85 -9.45
N HIS A 57 -10.47 9.81 -8.73
CA HIS A 57 -9.50 8.94 -8.06
C HIS A 57 -8.61 8.23 -9.07
N LEU A 58 -9.19 7.76 -10.18
CA LEU A 58 -8.43 7.10 -11.22
C LEU A 58 -7.41 8.03 -11.87
N LYS A 59 -7.75 9.31 -12.06
CA LYS A 59 -6.81 10.29 -12.61
C LYS A 59 -5.61 10.47 -11.69
N VAL A 60 -5.83 10.54 -10.38
CA VAL A 60 -4.73 10.64 -9.41
C VAL A 60 -3.82 9.42 -9.50
N LEU A 61 -4.42 8.23 -9.53
CA LEU A 61 -3.67 6.97 -9.62
C LEU A 61 -2.89 6.88 -10.94
N GLU A 62 -3.51 7.30 -12.04
CA GLU A 62 -2.86 7.29 -13.35
C GLU A 62 -1.67 8.24 -13.40
N ARG A 63 -1.83 9.44 -12.88
CA ARG A 63 -0.74 10.43 -12.83
C ARG A 63 0.43 9.94 -11.99
N ALA A 64 0.15 9.18 -10.94
CA ALA A 64 1.19 8.59 -10.11
C ALA A 64 1.83 7.36 -10.74
N GLY A 65 1.33 6.91 -11.89
CA GLY A 65 1.84 5.72 -12.57
C GLY A 65 1.42 4.41 -11.93
N LEU A 66 0.46 4.45 -11.01
CA LEU A 66 -0.01 3.24 -10.32
C LEU A 66 -1.01 2.43 -11.13
N ILE A 67 -1.63 3.06 -12.10
CA ILE A 67 -2.53 2.39 -13.05
C ILE A 67 -2.28 2.90 -14.46
N SER A 68 -2.64 2.10 -15.44
CA SER A 68 -2.79 2.51 -16.82
C SER A 68 -4.23 2.30 -17.23
N ARG A 69 -4.66 3.02 -18.26
CA ARG A 69 -6.03 2.91 -18.77
C ARG A 69 -5.99 2.51 -20.24
N GLY A 70 -6.82 1.54 -20.58
CA GLY A 70 -6.90 1.05 -21.95
C GLY A 70 -7.39 2.11 -22.93
N LEU A 71 -7.12 1.87 -24.20
CA LEU A 71 -7.47 2.79 -25.28
C LEU A 71 -8.90 2.58 -25.83
N ASP A 72 -9.61 1.59 -25.31
CA ASP A 72 -11.00 1.36 -25.70
C ASP A 72 -11.85 2.55 -25.28
N ALA A 73 -12.34 3.31 -26.23
CA ALA A 73 -13.06 4.56 -25.97
C ALA A 73 -14.33 4.36 -25.17
N GLN A 74 -14.95 3.17 -25.24
CA GLN A 74 -16.21 2.92 -24.55
C GLN A 74 -16.01 2.35 -23.14
N ARG A 75 -14.97 1.56 -22.92
CA ARG A 75 -14.78 0.88 -21.66
C ARG A 75 -13.56 1.35 -20.88
N ARG A 76 -12.48 1.70 -21.55
CA ARG A 76 -11.23 2.17 -20.94
C ARG A 76 -10.94 1.46 -19.59
N PRO A 77 -10.73 0.14 -19.62
CA PRO A 77 -10.45 -0.56 -18.38
C PRO A 77 -9.17 -0.06 -17.73
N SER A 78 -9.17 0.02 -16.41
CA SER A 78 -7.99 0.37 -15.65
C SER A 78 -7.25 -0.90 -15.26
N ARG A 79 -5.92 -0.82 -15.27
CA ARG A 79 -5.03 -1.93 -14.96
C ARG A 79 -3.99 -1.48 -13.96
N LEU A 80 -3.72 -2.32 -12.97
CA LEU A 80 -2.66 -2.05 -12.00
C LEU A 80 -1.29 -2.08 -12.67
N GLU A 81 -0.48 -1.06 -12.39
CA GLU A 81 0.92 -1.02 -12.78
C GLU A 81 1.75 -1.26 -11.53
N PRO A 82 2.42 -2.41 -11.42
CA PRO A 82 3.06 -2.78 -10.15
C PRO A 82 4.36 -2.05 -9.85
N LYS A 83 4.99 -1.44 -10.85
CA LYS A 83 6.33 -0.87 -10.69
C LYS A 83 6.42 0.18 -9.58
N PRO A 84 5.54 1.20 -9.50
CA PRO A 84 5.65 2.17 -8.41
C PRO A 84 5.46 1.56 -7.02
N LEU A 85 4.59 0.56 -6.90
CA LEU A 85 4.42 -0.14 -5.62
C LEU A 85 5.66 -0.94 -5.26
N ALA A 86 6.31 -1.56 -6.24
CA ALA A 86 7.56 -2.27 -6.03
C ALA A 86 8.65 -1.31 -5.55
N GLU A 87 8.74 -0.13 -6.15
CA GLU A 87 9.70 0.88 -5.74
C GLU A 87 9.45 1.35 -4.30
N ALA A 88 8.19 1.58 -3.95
CA ALA A 88 7.82 1.97 -2.59
C ALA A 88 8.15 0.87 -1.59
N THR A 89 7.88 -0.38 -1.95
CA THR A 89 8.20 -1.54 -1.12
C THR A 89 9.71 -1.63 -0.90
N GLU A 90 10.49 -1.44 -1.95
CA GLU A 90 11.95 -1.47 -1.86
C GLU A 90 12.48 -0.40 -0.91
N TRP A 91 11.92 0.80 -0.98
CA TRP A 91 12.29 1.86 -0.05
C TRP A 91 11.94 1.48 1.38
N LEU A 92 10.75 0.92 1.61
CA LEU A 92 10.31 0.48 2.94
C LEU A 92 11.15 -0.67 3.47
N GLU A 93 11.66 -1.55 2.58
CA GLU A 93 12.52 -2.67 2.97
C GLU A 93 13.79 -2.19 3.68
N GLY A 94 14.25 -0.97 3.39
CA GLY A 94 15.38 -0.37 4.08
C GLY A 94 15.17 -0.23 5.58
N TYR A 95 13.92 -0.26 6.03
CA TYR A 95 13.58 -0.15 7.45
C TYR A 95 13.16 -1.48 8.06
N ARG A 96 13.18 -2.57 7.29
CA ARG A 96 12.69 -3.88 7.76
C ARG A 96 13.38 -4.32 9.04
N GLN A 97 14.70 -4.27 9.09
CA GLN A 97 15.44 -4.71 10.25
C GLN A 97 15.08 -3.88 11.49
N PHE A 98 14.87 -2.59 11.29
CA PHE A 98 14.49 -1.69 12.38
C PHE A 98 13.19 -2.12 13.05
N TRP A 99 12.13 -2.35 12.26
CA TRP A 99 10.85 -2.72 12.89
C TRP A 99 10.83 -4.17 13.36
N GLU A 100 11.54 -5.08 12.71
CA GLU A 100 11.66 -6.47 13.16
C GLU A 100 12.33 -6.53 14.53
N ASP A 101 13.41 -5.78 14.73
CA ASP A 101 14.08 -5.71 16.01
C ASP A 101 13.17 -5.11 17.08
N SER A 102 12.39 -4.11 16.72
CA SER A 102 11.44 -3.48 17.64
C SER A 102 10.34 -4.46 18.06
N PHE A 103 9.80 -5.23 17.11
CA PHE A 103 8.80 -6.24 17.41
C PHE A 103 9.36 -7.38 18.25
N LYS A 104 10.58 -7.79 17.99
CA LYS A 104 11.24 -8.81 18.81
C LYS A 104 11.39 -8.36 20.25
N ARG A 105 11.78 -7.10 20.46
CA ARG A 105 11.89 -6.55 21.81
C ARG A 105 10.54 -6.51 22.50
N LEU A 106 9.49 -6.13 21.77
CA LEU A 106 8.15 -6.11 22.30
C LEU A 106 7.68 -7.52 22.70
N ASP A 107 7.92 -8.51 21.82
CA ASP A 107 7.58 -9.89 22.12
C ASP A 107 8.30 -10.38 23.38
N GLY A 108 9.58 -10.03 23.55
CA GLY A 108 10.33 -10.39 24.74
C GLY A 108 9.72 -9.80 26.01
N VAL A 109 9.31 -8.53 25.94
CA VAL A 109 8.65 -7.86 27.06
C VAL A 109 7.32 -8.55 27.40
N LEU A 110 6.53 -8.89 26.39
CA LEU A 110 5.26 -9.59 26.59
C LEU A 110 5.46 -10.96 27.24
N GLU A 111 6.48 -11.70 26.81
CA GLU A 111 6.79 -12.99 27.43
C GLU A 111 7.20 -12.85 28.88
N GLU A 112 8.00 -11.84 29.21
CA GLU A 112 8.38 -11.56 30.59
C GLU A 112 7.16 -11.23 31.45
N LEU A 113 6.25 -10.42 30.92
CA LEU A 113 5.03 -10.07 31.66
C LEU A 113 4.14 -11.29 31.88
N LYS A 114 4.01 -12.16 30.89
CA LYS A 114 3.25 -13.40 31.01
C LYS A 114 3.88 -14.32 32.07
N ALA A 115 5.20 -14.42 32.08
CA ALA A 115 5.90 -15.24 33.07
C ALA A 115 5.69 -14.71 34.49
N LYS A 116 5.75 -13.39 34.68
CA LYS A 116 5.49 -12.76 35.97
C LYS A 116 4.06 -13.00 36.43
N GLU A 117 3.11 -12.94 35.54
CA GLU A 117 1.71 -13.15 35.86
C GLU A 117 1.44 -14.60 36.27
N LYS A 118 2.05 -15.57 35.59
CA LYS A 118 1.98 -16.97 35.99
C LYS A 118 2.53 -17.19 37.38
N LYS A 119 3.67 -16.60 37.71
CA LYS A 119 4.26 -16.70 39.05
C LYS A 119 3.35 -16.10 40.10
N ARG A 120 2.73 -14.95 39.79
CA ARG A 120 1.80 -14.29 40.70
C ARG A 120 0.55 -15.17 40.95
N GLY A 121 0.04 -15.78 39.89
CA GLY A 121 -1.10 -16.69 40.02
C GLY A 121 -0.78 -17.91 40.88
N ARG A 122 0.42 -18.46 40.76
CA ARG A 122 0.87 -19.60 41.56
C ARG A 122 1.00 -19.24 43.05
N ARG A 123 1.47 -18.02 43.35
CA ARG A 123 1.63 -17.57 44.74
C ARG A 123 0.30 -17.33 45.44
N LYS A 124 -0.76 -17.05 44.71
CA LYS A 124 -2.08 -16.82 45.27
C LYS A 124 -2.82 -18.11 45.63
N ARG A 125 -2.32 -19.24 45.21
CA ARG A 125 -2.86 -20.54 45.56
C ARG A 125 -2.14 -21.09 46.77
#